data_89dd8d735c5a5eb7e1316115a941372f
#
_entry.id   89dd8d735c5a5eb7e1316115a941372f
#
_cell.length_a   1.000
_cell.length_b   1.000
_cell.length_c   1.000
_cell.angle_alpha   90.00
_cell.angle_beta   90.00
_cell.angle_gamma   90.00
#
_symmetry.space_group_name_H-M   'P 1'
#
loop_
_entity.id
_entity.type
_entity.pdbx_description
1 polymer ?
#
loop_
_entity_poly.entity_id
_entity_poly.type
_entity_poly.pdbx_seq_one_letter_code
_entity_poly.pdbx_strand_id
1 'polypeptide(L)'
;MKALNPSYWGQTRAWWVVLLVGILMVISGFAYWFWPQAGYAVASQIYGWMLVLAGVVQLLVASGPNRSRGWGWWLAGGVIDMFIGFMLVRSVILSEVVFPYFIAFIFIYWGISAIMSSVGQRERRYWWLYLINGILLLVIGFFFVEAGYVQDMLMTSFLTSLAFIYWGFSIAMLSYDLKPSVKER
;
A
#
# COMPACT_ATOMS: atom_id res chain seq x y z
N MET A 1 -14.23 14.64 -35.91
CA MET A 1 -13.76 14.14 -34.59
C MET A 1 -12.33 13.66 -34.79
N LYS A 2 -11.33 14.42 -34.31
CA LYS A 2 -9.93 13.96 -34.34
C LYS A 2 -9.83 12.85 -33.28
N ALA A 3 -9.62 11.63 -33.74
CA ALA A 3 -9.32 10.50 -32.86
C ALA A 3 -8.13 10.91 -31.98
N LEU A 4 -8.30 10.81 -30.66
CA LEU A 4 -7.24 11.02 -29.68
C LEU A 4 -6.17 9.97 -29.97
N ASN A 5 -5.07 10.42 -30.57
CA ASN A 5 -3.95 9.55 -30.91
C ASN A 5 -3.27 9.12 -29.61
N PRO A 6 -3.22 7.83 -29.28
CA PRO A 6 -2.63 7.34 -28.02
C PRO A 6 -1.16 7.70 -27.83
N SER A 7 -0.47 8.12 -28.90
CA SER A 7 0.95 8.47 -28.87
C SER A 7 1.30 9.75 -28.10
N TYR A 8 0.34 10.60 -27.75
CA TYR A 8 0.60 11.83 -27.00
C TYR A 8 0.85 11.63 -25.51
N TRP A 9 0.53 10.47 -24.94
CA TRP A 9 0.76 10.17 -23.52
C TRP A 9 2.11 9.52 -23.25
N GLY A 10 2.86 9.13 -24.29
CA GLY A 10 4.02 8.25 -24.17
C GLY A 10 5.40 8.90 -24.10
N GLN A 11 5.52 10.20 -24.34
CA GLN A 11 6.88 10.80 -24.42
C GLN A 11 6.97 12.02 -23.50
N THR A 12 7.41 11.82 -22.27
CA THR A 12 7.69 12.92 -21.35
C THR A 12 9.19 13.21 -21.31
N ARG A 13 9.56 14.48 -21.39
CA ARG A 13 10.94 14.95 -21.21
C ARG A 13 11.51 14.57 -19.85
N ALA A 14 10.66 14.10 -18.92
CA ALA A 14 10.97 13.72 -17.55
C ALA A 14 11.12 12.20 -17.33
N TRP A 15 11.30 11.39 -18.40
CA TRP A 15 11.48 9.94 -18.29
C TRP A 15 12.59 9.54 -17.30
N TRP A 16 13.66 10.35 -17.22
CA TRP A 16 14.77 10.13 -16.29
C TRP A 16 14.38 10.27 -14.82
N VAL A 17 13.38 11.11 -14.48
CA VAL A 17 12.85 11.24 -13.12
C VAL A 17 12.16 9.95 -12.73
N VAL A 18 11.36 9.38 -13.62
CA VAL A 18 10.68 8.08 -13.41
C VAL A 18 11.70 6.96 -13.21
N LEU A 19 12.78 6.97 -14.02
CA LEU A 19 13.90 6.04 -13.87
C LEU A 19 14.56 6.18 -12.49
N LEU A 20 14.86 7.41 -12.09
CA LEU A 20 15.50 7.70 -10.82
C LEU A 20 14.63 7.23 -9.63
N VAL A 21 13.32 7.47 -9.68
CA VAL A 21 12.36 6.96 -8.67
C VAL A 21 12.39 5.44 -8.62
N GLY A 22 12.36 4.75 -9.78
CA GLY A 22 12.46 3.29 -9.84
C GLY A 22 13.73 2.76 -9.20
N ILE A 23 14.88 3.37 -9.50
CA ILE A 23 16.19 3.00 -8.91
C ILE A 23 16.19 3.24 -7.40
N LEU A 24 15.70 4.38 -6.93
CA LEU A 24 15.63 4.68 -5.49
C LEU A 24 14.73 3.67 -4.76
N MET A 25 13.61 3.25 -5.36
CA MET A 25 12.77 2.21 -4.78
C MET A 25 13.50 0.87 -4.69
N VAL A 26 14.23 0.45 -5.72
CA VAL A 26 15.03 -0.79 -5.66
C VAL A 26 16.08 -0.71 -4.56
N ILE A 27 16.81 0.40 -4.45
CA ILE A 27 17.80 0.62 -3.39
C ILE A 27 17.14 0.56 -2.01
N SER A 28 15.99 1.21 -1.85
CA SER A 28 15.21 1.16 -0.60
C SER A 28 14.79 -0.27 -0.27
N GLY A 29 14.36 -1.07 -1.26
CA GLY A 29 14.02 -2.47 -1.07
C GLY A 29 15.20 -3.29 -0.54
N PHE A 30 16.39 -3.11 -1.09
CA PHE A 30 17.59 -3.75 -0.56
C PHE A 30 17.96 -3.24 0.85
N ALA A 31 17.77 -1.96 1.14
CA ALA A 31 18.00 -1.42 2.48
C ALA A 31 17.08 -2.09 3.51
N TYR A 32 15.80 -2.31 3.21
CA TYR A 32 14.87 -3.07 4.06
C TYR A 32 15.32 -4.52 4.29
N TRP A 33 15.97 -5.13 3.29
CA TRP A 33 16.50 -6.49 3.42
C TRP A 33 17.66 -6.57 4.40
N PHE A 34 18.61 -5.64 4.32
CA PHE A 34 19.82 -5.64 5.15
C PHE A 34 19.61 -5.05 6.54
N TRP A 35 18.67 -4.12 6.71
CA TRP A 35 18.37 -3.47 7.99
C TRP A 35 16.87 -3.56 8.31
N PRO A 36 16.34 -4.78 8.60
CA PRO A 36 14.91 -4.99 8.80
C PRO A 36 14.35 -4.16 9.97
N GLN A 37 15.12 -3.99 11.05
CA GLN A 37 14.69 -3.22 12.21
C GLN A 37 14.47 -1.74 11.87
N ALA A 38 15.43 -1.11 11.19
CA ALA A 38 15.28 0.30 10.78
C ALA A 38 14.12 0.47 9.76
N GLY A 39 14.01 -0.46 8.81
CA GLY A 39 12.93 -0.47 7.84
C GLY A 39 11.56 -0.61 8.50
N TYR A 40 11.42 -1.51 9.46
CA TYR A 40 10.18 -1.71 10.21
C TYR A 40 9.77 -0.47 11.00
N ALA A 41 10.72 0.16 11.71
CA ALA A 41 10.48 1.41 12.44
C ALA A 41 10.01 2.53 11.51
N VAL A 42 10.64 2.69 10.35
CA VAL A 42 10.24 3.69 9.34
C VAL A 42 8.84 3.38 8.80
N ALA A 43 8.56 2.13 8.45
CA ALA A 43 7.25 1.73 7.94
C ALA A 43 6.13 1.98 8.96
N SER A 44 6.34 1.65 10.22
CA SER A 44 5.39 1.87 11.30
C SER A 44 5.10 3.37 11.52
N GLN A 45 6.13 4.22 11.43
CA GLN A 45 5.97 5.67 11.53
C GLN A 45 5.22 6.26 10.34
N ILE A 46 5.53 5.83 9.12
CA ILE A 46 4.79 6.24 7.92
C ILE A 46 3.31 5.88 8.08
N TYR A 47 3.01 4.69 8.61
CA TYR A 47 1.64 4.27 8.88
C TYR A 47 0.92 5.20 9.87
N GLY A 48 1.60 5.60 10.95
CA GLY A 48 1.05 6.58 11.90
C GLY A 48 0.68 7.91 11.22
N TRP A 49 1.56 8.45 10.37
CA TRP A 49 1.29 9.65 9.58
C TRP A 49 0.14 9.46 8.58
N MET A 50 0.03 8.28 7.95
CA MET A 50 -1.09 7.98 7.05
C MET A 50 -2.43 7.99 7.79
N LEU A 51 -2.49 7.49 9.03
CA LEU A 51 -3.69 7.57 9.86
C LEU A 51 -4.06 9.01 10.21
N VAL A 52 -3.08 9.86 10.57
CA VAL A 52 -3.33 11.29 10.81
C VAL A 52 -3.93 11.93 9.57
N LEU A 53 -3.33 11.72 8.40
CA LEU A 53 -3.83 12.27 7.14
C LEU A 53 -5.21 11.74 6.77
N ALA A 54 -5.46 10.43 6.95
CA ALA A 54 -6.76 9.82 6.72
C ALA A 54 -7.83 10.43 7.64
N GLY A 55 -7.51 10.62 8.92
CA GLY A 55 -8.38 11.30 9.88
C GLY A 55 -8.72 12.73 9.46
N VAL A 56 -7.72 13.50 9.03
CA VAL A 56 -7.95 14.87 8.50
C VAL A 56 -8.89 14.85 7.29
N VAL A 57 -8.66 13.97 6.32
CA VAL A 57 -9.53 13.84 5.13
C VAL A 57 -10.96 13.47 5.54
N GLN A 58 -11.13 12.52 6.47
CA GLN A 58 -12.45 12.14 6.97
C GLN A 58 -13.17 13.30 7.66
N LEU A 59 -12.47 14.11 8.44
CA LEU A 59 -13.04 15.30 9.08
C LEU A 59 -13.45 16.35 8.05
N LEU A 60 -12.64 16.56 7.01
CA LEU A 60 -12.99 17.46 5.91
C LEU A 60 -14.24 16.97 5.16
N VAL A 61 -14.35 15.68 4.89
CA VAL A 61 -15.55 15.09 4.27
C VAL A 61 -16.76 15.24 5.17
N ALA A 62 -16.63 15.01 6.48
CA ALA A 62 -17.72 15.16 7.46
C ALA A 62 -18.21 16.60 7.59
N SER A 63 -17.31 17.61 7.42
CA SER A 63 -17.64 19.03 7.51
C SER A 63 -18.14 19.65 6.20
N GLY A 64 -18.17 18.88 5.10
CA GLY A 64 -18.61 19.36 3.80
C GLY A 64 -20.06 19.86 3.77
N PRO A 65 -20.40 20.75 2.78
CA PRO A 65 -21.73 21.38 2.69
C PRO A 65 -22.84 20.37 2.40
N ASN A 66 -22.55 19.26 1.75
CA ASN A 66 -23.49 18.17 1.49
C ASN A 66 -23.37 17.09 2.58
N ARG A 67 -23.95 17.34 3.74
CA ARG A 67 -24.03 16.34 4.81
C ARG A 67 -24.82 15.12 4.36
N SER A 68 -24.12 14.10 3.86
CA SER A 68 -24.73 12.82 3.50
C SER A 68 -25.26 12.10 4.74
N ARG A 69 -26.28 11.24 4.52
CA ARG A 69 -26.79 10.36 5.58
C ARG A 69 -25.63 9.52 6.12
N GLY A 70 -25.25 9.73 7.38
CA GLY A 70 -24.11 9.01 8.00
C GLY A 70 -22.84 9.86 8.18
N TRP A 71 -22.88 11.19 8.00
CA TRP A 71 -21.74 12.07 8.23
C TRP A 71 -21.09 11.91 9.62
N GLY A 72 -21.90 11.53 10.62
CA GLY A 72 -21.43 11.29 11.99
C GLY A 72 -20.43 10.13 12.08
N TRP A 73 -20.55 9.09 11.23
CA TRP A 73 -19.57 7.99 11.15
C TRP A 73 -18.23 8.46 10.59
N TRP A 74 -18.25 9.35 9.59
CA TRP A 74 -17.04 9.96 9.04
C TRP A 74 -16.34 10.84 10.06
N LEU A 75 -17.13 11.61 10.83
CA LEU A 75 -16.59 12.47 11.90
C LEU A 75 -15.99 11.63 13.03
N ALA A 76 -16.72 10.63 13.53
CA ALA A 76 -16.22 9.74 14.58
C ALA A 76 -14.97 8.97 14.13
N GLY A 77 -15.00 8.39 12.92
CA GLY A 77 -13.84 7.71 12.33
C GLY A 77 -12.63 8.64 12.20
N GLY A 78 -12.82 9.84 11.66
CA GLY A 78 -11.77 10.82 11.50
C GLY A 78 -11.12 11.28 12.81
N VAL A 79 -11.91 11.46 13.87
CA VAL A 79 -11.38 11.78 15.21
C VAL A 79 -10.58 10.62 15.78
N ILE A 80 -11.08 9.39 15.65
CA ILE A 80 -10.39 8.17 16.12
C ILE A 80 -9.08 7.97 15.35
N ASP A 81 -9.10 8.02 14.03
CA ASP A 81 -7.91 7.82 13.20
C ASP A 81 -6.85 8.87 13.47
N MET A 82 -7.24 10.13 13.63
CA MET A 82 -6.32 11.22 13.94
C MET A 82 -5.71 11.05 15.34
N PHE A 83 -6.50 10.65 16.32
CA PHE A 83 -6.03 10.42 17.69
C PHE A 83 -5.06 9.23 17.75
N ILE A 84 -5.41 8.10 17.14
CA ILE A 84 -4.55 6.91 17.07
C ILE A 84 -3.28 7.24 16.28
N GLY A 85 -3.40 7.87 15.12
CA GLY A 85 -2.26 8.26 14.30
C GLY A 85 -1.29 9.17 15.06
N PHE A 86 -1.79 10.16 15.79
CA PHE A 86 -0.96 11.04 16.62
C PHE A 86 -0.24 10.27 17.75
N MET A 87 -0.92 9.34 18.41
CA MET A 87 -0.29 8.47 19.41
C MET A 87 0.85 7.63 18.81
N LEU A 88 0.65 7.06 17.63
CA LEU A 88 1.64 6.25 16.94
C LEU A 88 2.85 7.09 16.51
N VAL A 89 2.63 8.27 15.95
CA VAL A 89 3.71 9.19 15.53
C VAL A 89 4.55 9.63 16.73
N ARG A 90 3.93 9.84 17.90
CA ARG A 90 4.65 10.26 19.09
C ARG A 90 5.53 9.16 19.70
N SER A 91 5.18 7.90 19.54
CA SER A 91 5.88 6.77 20.15
C SER A 91 6.21 5.71 19.10
N VAL A 92 7.49 5.63 18.73
CA VAL A 92 8.00 4.62 17.79
C VAL A 92 7.71 3.21 18.32
N ILE A 93 7.94 2.95 19.61
CA ILE A 93 7.69 1.64 20.22
C ILE A 93 6.22 1.24 20.11
N LEU A 94 5.29 2.16 20.42
CA LEU A 94 3.87 1.89 20.30
C LEU A 94 3.47 1.62 18.84
N SER A 95 4.05 2.39 17.93
CA SER A 95 3.84 2.21 16.49
C SER A 95 4.29 0.82 16.02
N GLU A 96 5.48 0.38 16.42
CA GLU A 96 6.02 -0.93 16.08
C GLU A 96 5.19 -2.09 16.64
N VAL A 97 4.64 -1.95 17.85
CA VAL A 97 3.81 -2.99 18.49
C VAL A 97 2.43 -3.08 17.83
N VAL A 98 1.84 -1.94 17.44
CA VAL A 98 0.47 -1.90 16.91
C VAL A 98 0.45 -2.18 15.40
N PHE A 99 1.52 -1.87 14.68
CA PHE A 99 1.61 -1.98 13.23
C PHE A 99 1.27 -3.38 12.65
N PRO A 100 1.78 -4.50 13.22
CA PRO A 100 1.48 -5.83 12.67
C PRO A 100 0.00 -6.19 12.78
N TYR A 101 -0.70 -5.75 13.81
CA TYR A 101 -2.15 -6.00 13.94
C TYR A 101 -2.95 -5.31 12.83
N PHE A 102 -2.54 -4.13 12.39
CA PHE A 102 -3.15 -3.47 11.24
C PHE A 102 -2.85 -4.20 9.94
N ILE A 103 -1.63 -4.68 9.75
CA ILE A 103 -1.27 -5.51 8.61
C ILE A 103 -2.11 -6.78 8.60
N ALA A 104 -2.22 -7.46 9.74
CA ALA A 104 -3.05 -8.65 9.91
C ALA A 104 -4.51 -8.37 9.52
N PHE A 105 -5.08 -7.28 10.03
CA PHE A 105 -6.46 -6.89 9.71
C PHE A 105 -6.66 -6.65 8.21
N ILE A 106 -5.73 -5.96 7.55
CA ILE A 106 -5.78 -5.70 6.10
C ILE A 106 -5.74 -7.02 5.32
N PHE A 107 -4.83 -7.93 5.67
CA PHE A 107 -4.73 -9.23 4.99
C PHE A 107 -5.96 -10.10 5.21
N ILE A 108 -6.52 -10.13 6.42
CA ILE A 108 -7.76 -10.85 6.73
C ILE A 108 -8.91 -10.24 5.91
N TYR A 109 -9.05 -8.92 5.88
CA TYR A 109 -10.08 -8.25 5.11
C TYR A 109 -9.97 -8.55 3.60
N TRP A 110 -8.78 -8.45 3.03
CA TRP A 110 -8.55 -8.77 1.61
C TRP A 110 -8.73 -10.26 1.32
N GLY A 111 -8.34 -11.13 2.26
CA GLY A 111 -8.54 -12.57 2.15
C GLY A 111 -10.02 -12.93 2.09
N ILE A 112 -10.83 -12.41 3.00
CA ILE A 112 -12.29 -12.59 2.98
C ILE A 112 -12.89 -12.04 1.69
N SER A 113 -12.49 -10.82 1.28
CA SER A 113 -12.98 -10.18 0.05
C SER A 113 -12.64 -11.01 -1.20
N ALA A 114 -11.43 -11.57 -1.29
CA ALA A 114 -11.02 -12.43 -2.40
C ALA A 114 -11.81 -13.74 -2.44
N ILE A 115 -12.06 -14.37 -1.28
CA ILE A 115 -12.91 -15.58 -1.19
C ILE A 115 -14.33 -15.27 -1.62
N MET A 116 -14.94 -14.19 -1.12
CA MET A 116 -16.29 -13.79 -1.51
C MET A 116 -16.38 -13.52 -3.01
N SER A 117 -15.37 -12.85 -3.58
CA SER A 117 -15.28 -12.57 -5.01
C SER A 117 -15.17 -13.86 -5.83
N SER A 118 -14.43 -14.86 -5.34
CA SER A 118 -14.27 -16.16 -6.01
C SER A 118 -15.59 -16.93 -6.06
N VAL A 119 -16.34 -16.94 -4.96
CA VAL A 119 -17.65 -17.61 -4.87
C VAL A 119 -18.67 -16.95 -5.79
N GLY A 120 -18.68 -15.61 -5.86
CA GLY A 120 -19.57 -14.84 -6.74
C GLY A 120 -19.26 -14.95 -8.24
N GLN A 121 -18.06 -15.42 -8.61
CA GLN A 121 -17.59 -15.45 -10.00
C GLN A 121 -17.17 -16.85 -10.47
N ARG A 122 -17.86 -17.89 -10.01
CA ARG A 122 -17.57 -19.30 -10.36
C ARG A 122 -17.63 -19.60 -11.87
N GLU A 123 -18.29 -18.78 -12.65
CA GLU A 123 -18.36 -18.92 -14.11
C GLU A 123 -17.03 -18.54 -14.80
N ARG A 124 -16.15 -17.82 -14.13
CA ARG A 124 -14.84 -17.46 -14.70
C ARG A 124 -13.88 -18.63 -14.65
N ARG A 125 -13.13 -18.86 -15.73
CA ARG A 125 -12.17 -19.97 -15.90
C ARG A 125 -11.12 -20.05 -14.77
N TYR A 126 -10.77 -18.93 -14.14
CA TYR A 126 -9.72 -18.82 -13.12
C TYR A 126 -10.24 -18.43 -11.73
N TRP A 127 -11.51 -18.69 -11.40
CA TRP A 127 -12.10 -18.36 -10.09
C TRP A 127 -11.34 -19.00 -8.91
N TRP A 128 -10.80 -20.19 -9.11
CA TRP A 128 -10.05 -20.95 -8.10
C TRP A 128 -8.73 -20.24 -7.68
N LEU A 129 -8.09 -19.44 -8.57
CA LEU A 129 -6.92 -18.63 -8.22
C LEU A 129 -7.26 -17.56 -7.19
N TYR A 130 -8.42 -16.92 -7.31
CA TYR A 130 -8.90 -15.94 -6.32
C TYR A 130 -9.20 -16.63 -4.99
N LEU A 131 -9.71 -17.86 -5.00
CA LEU A 131 -9.97 -18.66 -3.79
C LEU A 131 -8.66 -18.99 -3.08
N ILE A 132 -7.66 -19.52 -3.80
CA ILE A 132 -6.35 -19.83 -3.24
C ILE A 132 -5.68 -18.59 -2.69
N ASN A 133 -5.68 -17.48 -3.45
CA ASN A 133 -5.14 -16.21 -3.00
C ASN A 133 -5.82 -15.70 -1.72
N GLY A 134 -7.14 -15.81 -1.64
CA GLY A 134 -7.90 -15.42 -0.44
C GLY A 134 -7.56 -16.26 0.78
N ILE A 135 -7.45 -17.58 0.63
CA ILE A 135 -7.01 -18.48 1.71
C ILE A 135 -5.58 -18.16 2.15
N LEU A 136 -4.68 -17.93 1.21
CA LEU A 136 -3.28 -17.59 1.50
C LEU A 136 -3.18 -16.28 2.27
N LEU A 137 -3.92 -15.25 1.87
CA LEU A 137 -3.99 -13.97 2.59
C LEU A 137 -4.55 -14.13 4.01
N LEU A 138 -5.56 -14.99 4.22
CA LEU A 138 -6.07 -15.29 5.56
C LEU A 138 -5.01 -15.96 6.43
N VAL A 139 -4.31 -16.96 5.89
CA VAL A 139 -3.24 -17.65 6.63
C VAL A 139 -2.13 -16.67 7.03
N ILE A 140 -1.71 -15.79 6.10
CA ILE A 140 -0.71 -14.75 6.39
C ILE A 140 -1.24 -13.79 7.46
N GLY A 141 -2.50 -13.34 7.35
CA GLY A 141 -3.10 -12.44 8.33
C GLY A 141 -3.17 -13.05 9.74
N PHE A 142 -3.58 -14.30 9.87
CA PHE A 142 -3.56 -15.00 11.16
C PHE A 142 -2.15 -15.20 11.70
N PHE A 143 -1.19 -15.46 10.82
CA PHE A 143 0.21 -15.57 11.22
C PHE A 143 0.72 -14.26 11.87
N PHE A 144 0.37 -13.10 11.33
CA PHE A 144 0.71 -11.79 11.92
C PHE A 144 0.02 -11.53 13.28
N VAL A 145 -1.11 -12.16 13.57
CA VAL A 145 -1.78 -12.05 14.89
C VAL A 145 -1.02 -12.86 15.95
N GLU A 146 -0.49 -14.03 15.57
CA GLU A 146 0.14 -14.98 16.49
C GLU A 146 1.66 -14.82 16.60
N ALA A 147 2.29 -14.19 15.61
CA ALA A 147 3.72 -14.03 15.57
C ALA A 147 4.22 -13.06 16.66
N GLY A 148 5.42 -13.31 17.16
CA GLY A 148 6.07 -12.38 18.08
C GLY A 148 6.73 -11.21 17.34
N TYR A 149 7.06 -10.15 18.07
CA TYR A 149 7.65 -8.91 17.52
C TYR A 149 8.79 -9.14 16.51
N VAL A 150 9.70 -10.07 16.79
CA VAL A 150 10.84 -10.36 15.89
C VAL A 150 10.39 -10.98 14.57
N GLN A 151 9.44 -11.93 14.63
CA GLN A 151 8.86 -12.55 13.44
C GLN A 151 8.08 -11.56 12.60
N ASP A 152 7.28 -10.70 13.23
CA ASP A 152 6.52 -9.65 12.56
C ASP A 152 7.43 -8.65 11.87
N MET A 153 8.49 -8.21 12.56
CA MET A 153 9.50 -7.32 12.01
C MET A 153 10.18 -7.92 10.79
N LEU A 154 10.63 -9.18 10.88
CA LEU A 154 11.32 -9.85 9.78
C LEU A 154 10.38 -10.07 8.58
N MET A 155 9.15 -10.57 8.82
CA MET A 155 8.18 -10.81 7.76
C MET A 155 7.75 -9.52 7.07
N THR A 156 7.42 -8.49 7.85
CA THR A 156 7.02 -7.19 7.29
C THR A 156 8.15 -6.59 6.46
N SER A 157 9.38 -6.62 6.98
CA SER A 157 10.54 -6.09 6.26
C SER A 157 10.82 -6.88 4.98
N PHE A 158 10.70 -8.20 5.03
CA PHE A 158 10.87 -9.06 3.86
C PHE A 158 9.83 -8.78 2.77
N LEU A 159 8.54 -8.76 3.14
CA LEU A 159 7.45 -8.46 2.19
C LEU A 159 7.56 -7.05 1.62
N THR A 160 7.89 -6.08 2.46
CA THR A 160 8.09 -4.69 2.05
C THR A 160 9.28 -4.58 1.09
N SER A 161 10.40 -5.24 1.39
CA SER A 161 11.58 -5.31 0.52
C SER A 161 11.21 -5.83 -0.87
N LEU A 162 10.53 -6.98 -0.94
CA LEU A 162 10.09 -7.56 -2.21
C LEU A 162 9.16 -6.63 -2.99
N ALA A 163 8.23 -5.97 -2.30
CA ALA A 163 7.31 -5.02 -2.92
C ALA A 163 8.05 -3.81 -3.51
N PHE A 164 9.00 -3.23 -2.78
CA PHE A 164 9.81 -2.11 -3.26
C PHE A 164 10.70 -2.50 -4.44
N ILE A 165 11.32 -3.69 -4.40
CA ILE A 165 12.14 -4.20 -5.51
C ILE A 165 11.27 -4.41 -6.75
N TYR A 166 10.11 -5.07 -6.59
CA TYR A 166 9.20 -5.35 -7.69
C TYR A 166 8.64 -4.06 -8.33
N TRP A 167 8.13 -3.14 -7.51
CA TRP A 167 7.58 -1.89 -8.00
C TRP A 167 8.66 -0.98 -8.57
N GLY A 168 9.82 -0.92 -7.92
CA GLY A 168 10.95 -0.13 -8.41
C GLY A 168 11.42 -0.61 -9.77
N PHE A 169 11.50 -1.93 -9.97
CA PHE A 169 11.83 -2.51 -11.27
C PHE A 169 10.75 -2.22 -12.32
N SER A 170 9.46 -2.35 -11.96
CA SER A 170 8.34 -2.05 -12.85
C SER A 170 8.33 -0.58 -13.29
N ILE A 171 8.60 0.35 -12.36
CA ILE A 171 8.70 1.79 -12.67
C ILE A 171 9.92 2.08 -13.56
N ALA A 172 11.05 1.43 -13.31
CA ALA A 172 12.24 1.57 -14.14
C ALA A 172 11.98 1.07 -15.59
N MET A 173 11.26 -0.04 -15.75
CA MET A 173 10.83 -0.52 -17.07
C MET A 173 9.88 0.47 -17.76
N LEU A 174 8.89 1.00 -17.03
CA LEU A 174 7.98 2.01 -17.57
C LEU A 174 8.73 3.26 -18.04
N SER A 175 9.80 3.67 -17.33
CA SER A 175 10.65 4.78 -17.74
C SER A 175 11.29 4.55 -19.11
N TYR A 176 11.65 3.29 -19.43
CA TYR A 176 12.22 2.96 -20.73
C TYR A 176 11.20 3.16 -21.87
N ASP A 177 9.94 2.80 -21.64
CA ASP A 177 8.85 3.00 -22.62
C ASP A 177 8.53 4.49 -22.82
N LEU A 178 8.76 5.33 -21.80
CA LEU A 178 8.57 6.78 -21.86
C LEU A 178 9.71 7.54 -22.53
N LYS A 179 10.82 6.86 -22.83
CA LYS A 179 11.98 7.46 -23.46
C LYS A 179 11.67 7.85 -24.92
N PRO A 180 11.90 9.10 -25.35
CA PRO A 180 11.70 9.52 -26.74
C PRO A 180 12.53 8.66 -27.69
N SER A 181 11.90 8.06 -28.71
CA SER A 181 12.63 7.33 -29.73
C SER A 181 13.50 8.31 -30.53
N VAL A 182 14.76 7.96 -30.73
CA VAL A 182 15.76 8.78 -31.49
C VAL A 182 15.36 9.02 -32.96
N LYS A 183 14.25 8.40 -33.43
CA LYS A 183 13.80 8.45 -34.82
C LYS A 183 13.02 9.71 -35.22
N GLU A 184 12.75 10.62 -34.27
CA GLU A 184 11.97 11.84 -34.53
C GLU A 184 12.78 13.14 -34.29
N ARG A 185 14.09 13.13 -34.57
CA ARG A 185 14.89 14.34 -34.66
C ARG A 185 15.26 14.64 -36.11
#